data_08af19163dc32cc0985f5a11d88a5be8
#
_entry.id   08af19163dc32cc0985f5a11d88a5be8
#
_cell.length_a   1.000
_cell.length_b   1.000
_cell.length_c   1.000
_cell.angle_alpha   90.00
_cell.angle_beta   90.00
_cell.angle_gamma   90.00
#
_symmetry.space_group_name_H-M   'P 1'
#
loop_
_entity.id
_entity.type
_entity.pdbx_description
1 polymer ?
#
loop_
_entity_poly.entity_id
_entity_poly.type
_entity_poly.pdbx_seq_one_letter_code
_entity_poly.pdbx_strand_id
1 'polypeptide(L)'
;MKLSTCLAAVGLAGAMTLTAACSGADTGSAQGTANVDVSKLKLTPTTAAAKGAVDSVNWLLEDEPESLDLDTQGGSAGRTVLSNVCERLYQLQPDMSVRPSLVAKETRPDAKTLVLTLRDDVTFHDGSAMTADDVLYSLRRHAEPEMEQSDEFANVSRMTKTGDREITVAFKQPDALFTKALAGDAGLVLNREQVEKAGDDFGTPGQGDACSGPYELTGWKSGDSITLTRSDDYWGEQPLTKRVVFRWAADSAMVNALSTGAADGAYLDTVSSAAALRGKSGLDQHYGPSTAALALIPTERGGLADPDVRKALSLALDREGIAKSGYGGLVEPWATAVGSGAWGYEKAAFQAAQKQLTGAPAKPDAEDLAAAKDLVKNAKAAPDTPIVIGTDSTQGRLVIANAVRAALTQIGLKAQIKTVPSATYGEFYGDKEARADIDVLVADWYISKSDPAGFYDNGVTDSSNNWVGFSSAAFDSKIEEALRTIDDSKRAALVIDAQRLFSESAVWIPVAQMPTVLVLNDELTGPPASMAYLYSPWAARLGAKKG
;
A
#
# COMPACT_ATOMS: atom_id res chain seq x y z
N MET A 1 59.52 -6.07 26.52
CA MET A 1 60.46 -7.21 26.46
C MET A 1 60.01 -8.08 25.29
N LYS A 2 60.62 -7.94 24.10
CA LYS A 2 61.79 -8.74 23.61
C LYS A 2 61.48 -10.22 23.68
N LEU A 3 61.48 -11.02 22.72
CA LEU A 3 62.13 -11.42 21.45
C LEU A 3 61.51 -12.80 21.12
N SER A 4 61.55 -13.45 20.05
CA SER A 4 62.18 -13.43 18.72
C SER A 4 61.86 -14.77 18.04
N THR A 5 61.61 -14.69 16.77
CA THR A 5 62.08 -15.57 15.68
C THR A 5 62.39 -17.06 15.88
N CYS A 6 61.89 -17.90 14.94
CA CYS A 6 62.77 -18.65 14.04
C CYS A 6 62.05 -19.26 12.84
N LEU A 7 62.64 -19.07 11.68
CA LEU A 7 62.39 -19.69 10.38
C LEU A 7 62.77 -21.18 10.37
N ALA A 8 62.11 -21.97 9.54
CA ALA A 8 62.76 -23.03 8.74
C ALA A 8 61.95 -23.34 7.49
N ALA A 9 62.50 -23.06 6.33
CA ALA A 9 62.06 -23.49 5.01
C ALA A 9 62.58 -24.89 4.71
N VAL A 10 61.77 -25.75 4.12
CA VAL A 10 62.25 -26.90 3.32
C VAL A 10 61.35 -27.00 2.08
N GLY A 11 61.97 -26.78 0.94
CA GLY A 11 61.38 -26.97 -0.38
C GLY A 11 61.45 -28.45 -0.80
N LEU A 12 60.45 -28.89 -1.51
CA LEU A 12 60.54 -30.03 -2.41
C LEU A 12 59.76 -29.72 -3.70
N ALA A 13 60.52 -29.63 -4.78
CA ALA A 13 60.00 -29.54 -6.13
C ALA A 13 59.53 -30.92 -6.57
N GLY A 14 58.29 -31.04 -7.03
CA GLY A 14 57.75 -32.22 -7.69
C GLY A 14 56.99 -31.78 -8.94
N ALA A 15 57.64 -32.00 -10.12
CA ALA A 15 57.00 -31.82 -11.41
C ALA A 15 55.95 -32.90 -11.62
N MET A 16 54.70 -32.53 -11.93
CA MET A 16 53.70 -33.42 -12.47
C MET A 16 53.06 -32.82 -13.72
N THR A 17 53.09 -33.58 -14.73
CA THR A 17 52.65 -33.42 -16.11
C THR A 17 51.16 -33.02 -16.24
N LEU A 18 50.92 -32.02 -17.06
CA LEU A 18 49.59 -31.65 -17.54
C LEU A 18 49.07 -32.72 -18.50
N THR A 19 48.00 -33.43 -18.09
CA THR A 19 47.08 -34.07 -19.02
C THR A 19 45.83 -33.19 -19.12
N ALA A 20 45.64 -32.54 -20.25
CA ALA A 20 44.40 -31.85 -20.59
C ALA A 20 43.29 -32.87 -20.81
N ALA A 21 42.39 -33.02 -19.85
CA ALA A 21 41.08 -33.62 -20.03
C ALA A 21 40.04 -32.52 -20.20
N CYS A 22 39.62 -32.27 -21.45
CA CYS A 22 38.42 -31.55 -21.75
C CYS A 22 37.20 -32.33 -21.24
N SER A 23 36.76 -32.07 -20.03
CA SER A 23 35.41 -32.41 -19.61
C SER A 23 34.61 -31.10 -19.69
N GLY A 24 33.66 -31.06 -20.64
CA GLY A 24 32.68 -30.00 -20.72
C GLY A 24 31.93 -29.92 -19.38
N ALA A 25 32.24 -28.89 -18.61
CA ALA A 25 31.36 -28.44 -17.55
C ALA A 25 30.16 -27.80 -18.26
N ASP A 26 29.04 -28.51 -18.28
CA ASP A 26 27.73 -27.88 -18.44
C ASP A 26 27.65 -26.76 -17.39
N THR A 27 27.90 -25.54 -17.82
CA THR A 27 27.47 -24.39 -17.08
C THR A 27 25.96 -24.48 -17.04
N GLY A 28 25.44 -24.98 -15.91
CA GLY A 28 24.02 -24.90 -15.60
C GLY A 28 23.57 -23.48 -15.90
N SER A 29 22.83 -23.35 -16.99
CA SER A 29 22.11 -22.13 -17.32
C SER A 29 21.39 -21.69 -16.06
N ALA A 30 21.77 -20.54 -15.51
CA ALA A 30 20.93 -19.80 -14.61
C ALA A 30 19.52 -19.86 -15.21
N GLN A 31 18.59 -20.50 -14.52
CA GLN A 31 17.19 -20.53 -14.93
C GLN A 31 16.78 -19.08 -15.13
N GLY A 32 16.70 -18.66 -16.38
CA GLY A 32 16.21 -17.35 -16.73
C GLY A 32 14.83 -17.21 -16.11
N THR A 33 14.67 -16.25 -15.23
CA THR A 33 13.36 -15.81 -14.76
C THR A 33 12.51 -15.61 -16.01
N ALA A 34 11.50 -16.46 -16.19
CA ALA A 34 10.59 -16.35 -17.33
C ALA A 34 10.02 -14.94 -17.30
N ASN A 35 10.42 -14.11 -18.27
CA ASN A 35 9.88 -12.77 -18.42
C ASN A 35 8.37 -12.89 -18.58
N VAL A 36 7.63 -12.48 -17.55
CA VAL A 36 6.19 -12.35 -17.68
C VAL A 36 5.92 -11.20 -18.62
N ASP A 37 5.11 -11.48 -19.60
CA ASP A 37 4.50 -10.46 -20.43
C ASP A 37 3.59 -9.62 -19.51
N VAL A 38 4.01 -8.40 -19.21
CA VAL A 38 3.30 -7.46 -18.33
C VAL A 38 1.84 -7.28 -18.77
N SER A 39 1.57 -7.39 -20.09
CA SER A 39 0.22 -7.31 -20.64
C SER A 39 -0.70 -8.46 -20.22
N LYS A 40 -0.14 -9.51 -19.59
CA LYS A 40 -0.88 -10.68 -19.10
C LYS A 40 -1.12 -10.67 -17.59
N LEU A 41 -0.57 -9.69 -16.87
CA LEU A 41 -0.88 -9.52 -15.45
C LEU A 41 -2.35 -9.12 -15.31
N LYS A 42 -3.16 -10.04 -14.76
CA LYS A 42 -4.57 -9.79 -14.52
C LYS A 42 -4.80 -9.57 -13.04
N LEU A 43 -5.17 -8.35 -12.68
CA LEU A 43 -5.58 -8.04 -11.31
C LEU A 43 -7.00 -8.58 -11.06
N THR A 44 -7.13 -9.45 -10.06
CA THR A 44 -8.42 -9.99 -9.62
C THR A 44 -8.65 -9.62 -8.15
N PRO A 45 -9.83 -9.10 -7.79
CA PRO A 45 -10.08 -8.66 -6.42
C PRO A 45 -10.20 -9.81 -5.42
N THR A 46 -10.55 -11.02 -5.88
CA THR A 46 -10.84 -12.17 -5.02
C THR A 46 -10.16 -13.43 -5.52
N THR A 47 -9.87 -14.34 -4.61
CA THR A 47 -9.64 -15.76 -4.91
C THR A 47 -10.97 -16.51 -5.04
N ALA A 48 -10.94 -17.79 -5.39
CA ALA A 48 -12.15 -18.62 -5.39
C ALA A 48 -12.69 -18.79 -3.96
N ALA A 49 -13.99 -18.95 -3.81
CA ALA A 49 -14.59 -19.23 -2.50
C ALA A 49 -14.08 -20.56 -1.93
N ALA A 50 -13.77 -20.56 -0.64
CA ALA A 50 -13.40 -21.77 0.09
C ALA A 50 -14.61 -22.72 0.25
N LYS A 51 -14.34 -24.02 0.33
CA LYS A 51 -15.39 -25.06 0.42
C LYS A 51 -15.26 -25.93 1.66
N GLY A 52 -14.08 -26.00 2.25
CA GLY A 52 -13.77 -26.86 3.39
C GLY A 52 -13.20 -26.07 4.57
N ALA A 53 -13.47 -26.59 5.78
CA ALA A 53 -12.90 -26.05 7.02
C ALA A 53 -11.41 -26.42 7.13
N VAL A 54 -10.66 -25.59 7.88
CA VAL A 54 -9.26 -25.80 8.22
C VAL A 54 -9.07 -25.57 9.72
N ASP A 55 -8.35 -26.48 10.38
CA ASP A 55 -8.17 -26.37 11.84
C ASP A 55 -7.18 -25.26 12.21
N SER A 56 -6.10 -25.09 11.45
CA SER A 56 -5.09 -24.05 11.72
C SER A 56 -4.33 -23.68 10.46
N VAL A 57 -4.00 -22.39 10.34
CA VAL A 57 -3.18 -21.83 9.26
C VAL A 57 -2.02 -21.05 9.88
N ASN A 58 -0.79 -21.25 9.37
CA ASN A 58 0.38 -20.46 9.68
C ASN A 58 0.54 -19.34 8.65
N TRP A 59 0.41 -18.09 9.09
CA TRP A 59 0.46 -16.92 8.23
C TRP A 59 1.71 -16.10 8.48
N LEU A 60 2.38 -15.62 7.44
CA LEU A 60 3.55 -14.77 7.62
C LEU A 60 3.20 -13.29 7.49
N LEU A 61 3.77 -12.52 8.40
CA LEU A 61 3.94 -11.08 8.36
C LEU A 61 5.41 -10.77 8.04
N GLU A 62 5.72 -9.59 7.54
CA GLU A 62 7.10 -9.17 7.30
C GLU A 62 7.85 -8.94 8.61
N ASP A 63 7.17 -8.35 9.60
CA ASP A 63 7.67 -8.06 10.94
C ASP A 63 6.60 -8.26 12.01
N GLU A 64 7.03 -8.26 13.27
CA GLU A 64 6.12 -8.21 14.42
C GLU A 64 5.41 -6.86 14.44
N PRO A 65 4.08 -6.81 14.64
CA PRO A 65 3.40 -5.55 14.91
C PRO A 65 4.00 -4.88 16.16
N GLU A 66 4.32 -3.59 16.07
CA GLU A 66 4.78 -2.83 17.22
C GLU A 66 3.68 -2.64 18.26
N SER A 67 2.43 -2.51 17.78
CA SER A 67 1.23 -2.43 18.58
C SER A 67 0.03 -2.98 17.81
N LEU A 68 -1.01 -3.40 18.52
CA LEU A 68 -2.34 -3.65 18.03
C LEU A 68 -3.33 -2.52 18.41
N ASP A 69 -2.82 -1.36 18.79
CA ASP A 69 -3.55 -0.12 18.90
C ASP A 69 -3.24 0.77 17.69
N LEU A 70 -4.10 0.73 16.67
CA LEU A 70 -3.90 1.46 15.40
C LEU A 70 -4.06 2.99 15.52
N ASP A 71 -4.49 3.49 16.66
CA ASP A 71 -4.51 4.93 16.92
C ASP A 71 -3.14 5.48 17.30
N THR A 72 -2.33 4.65 17.97
CA THR A 72 -0.98 5.04 18.40
C THR A 72 0.10 4.57 17.44
N GLN A 73 -0.15 3.47 16.72
CA GLN A 73 0.84 2.88 15.83
C GLN A 73 0.20 2.10 14.68
N GLY A 74 0.12 2.72 13.51
CA GLY A 74 -0.49 2.15 12.32
C GLY A 74 0.53 1.51 11.38
N GLY A 75 0.65 0.18 11.35
CA GLY A 75 1.47 -0.56 10.37
C GLY A 75 0.69 -1.64 9.62
N SER A 76 1.20 -2.12 8.48
CA SER A 76 0.54 -3.17 7.68
C SER A 76 0.43 -4.49 8.45
N ALA A 77 1.44 -4.85 9.25
CA ALA A 77 1.42 -6.03 10.09
C ALA A 77 0.27 -5.99 11.13
N GLY A 78 0.13 -4.88 11.88
CA GLY A 78 -0.96 -4.68 12.83
C GLY A 78 -2.33 -4.70 12.16
N ARG A 79 -2.49 -4.01 11.02
CA ARG A 79 -3.73 -4.00 10.24
C ARG A 79 -4.09 -5.40 9.73
N THR A 80 -3.11 -6.17 9.25
CA THR A 80 -3.34 -7.55 8.76
C THR A 80 -3.88 -8.47 9.86
N VAL A 81 -3.46 -8.29 11.11
CA VAL A 81 -3.99 -9.02 12.27
C VAL A 81 -5.36 -8.48 12.65
N LEU A 82 -5.46 -7.18 12.93
CA LEU A 82 -6.66 -6.55 13.51
C LEU A 82 -7.85 -6.50 12.54
N SER A 83 -7.64 -6.57 11.24
CA SER A 83 -8.75 -6.68 10.28
C SER A 83 -9.62 -7.93 10.50
N ASN A 84 -9.10 -8.96 11.18
CA ASN A 84 -9.82 -10.18 11.52
C ASN A 84 -10.42 -10.16 12.93
N VAL A 85 -9.92 -9.29 13.81
CA VAL A 85 -10.31 -9.22 15.23
C VAL A 85 -11.32 -8.11 15.46
N CYS A 86 -11.09 -6.95 14.84
CA CYS A 86 -11.90 -5.75 15.07
C CYS A 86 -12.70 -5.38 13.83
N GLU A 87 -13.94 -4.99 14.05
CA GLU A 87 -14.83 -4.54 12.97
C GLU A 87 -14.86 -3.01 12.87
N ARG A 88 -15.32 -2.55 11.73
CA ARG A 88 -15.43 -1.13 11.37
C ARG A 88 -16.88 -0.76 11.08
N LEU A 89 -17.20 0.52 11.20
CA LEU A 89 -18.54 1.02 10.87
C LEU A 89 -18.93 0.74 9.42
N TYR A 90 -17.97 0.86 8.51
CA TYR A 90 -18.09 0.43 7.12
C TYR A 90 -17.00 -0.59 6.79
N GLN A 91 -17.15 -1.33 5.72
CA GLN A 91 -16.19 -2.34 5.29
C GLN A 91 -15.75 -2.10 3.86
N LEU A 92 -14.44 -2.10 3.65
CA LEU A 92 -13.85 -2.14 2.32
C LEU A 92 -14.04 -3.54 1.72
N GLN A 93 -14.72 -3.60 0.58
CA GLN A 93 -14.97 -4.86 -0.12
C GLN A 93 -13.76 -5.28 -0.96
N PRO A 94 -13.63 -6.58 -1.31
CA PRO A 94 -12.53 -7.04 -2.16
C PRO A 94 -12.41 -6.28 -3.49
N ASP A 95 -13.53 -5.82 -4.04
CA ASP A 95 -13.57 -5.01 -5.25
C ASP A 95 -13.27 -3.53 -5.00
N MET A 96 -12.82 -3.16 -3.79
CA MET A 96 -12.50 -1.81 -3.34
C MET A 96 -13.72 -0.87 -3.18
N SER A 97 -14.94 -1.34 -3.32
CA SER A 97 -16.12 -0.57 -2.93
C SER A 97 -16.31 -0.56 -1.40
N VAL A 98 -16.99 0.44 -0.89
CA VAL A 98 -17.30 0.58 0.55
C VAL A 98 -18.77 0.26 0.80
N ARG A 99 -19.05 -0.53 1.85
CA ARG A 99 -20.41 -0.88 2.27
C ARG A 99 -20.56 -0.74 3.79
N PRO A 100 -21.77 -0.46 4.30
CA PRO A 100 -22.05 -0.53 5.73
C PRO A 100 -21.69 -1.92 6.31
N SER A 101 -21.17 -1.95 7.55
CA SER A 101 -20.84 -3.14 8.33
C SER A 101 -21.55 -3.09 9.69
N LEU A 102 -20.95 -2.46 10.71
CA LEU A 102 -21.61 -2.21 12.00
C LEU A 102 -22.73 -1.16 11.91
N VAL A 103 -22.77 -0.38 10.85
CA VAL A 103 -23.88 0.52 10.49
C VAL A 103 -24.95 -0.31 9.79
N ALA A 104 -26.17 -0.34 10.35
CA ALA A 104 -27.33 -0.95 9.72
C ALA A 104 -28.00 -0.02 8.70
N LYS A 105 -27.97 1.29 8.96
CA LYS A 105 -28.58 2.31 8.09
C LYS A 105 -27.84 3.63 8.17
N GLU A 106 -27.67 4.26 7.02
CA GLU A 106 -27.18 5.62 6.87
C GLU A 106 -28.27 6.54 6.36
N THR A 107 -28.36 7.77 6.90
CA THR A 107 -29.18 8.84 6.32
C THR A 107 -28.43 10.16 6.37
N ARG A 108 -28.70 11.04 5.39
CA ARG A 108 -28.18 12.39 5.33
C ARG A 108 -29.36 13.35 5.22
N PRO A 109 -29.84 13.89 6.36
CA PRO A 109 -30.94 14.88 6.37
C PRO A 109 -30.62 16.13 5.57
N ASP A 110 -29.35 16.49 5.55
CA ASP A 110 -28.78 17.56 4.74
C ASP A 110 -27.31 17.23 4.37
N ALA A 111 -26.68 18.09 3.58
CA ALA A 111 -25.33 17.85 3.08
C ALA A 111 -24.22 17.83 4.16
N LYS A 112 -24.49 18.36 5.36
CA LYS A 112 -23.53 18.47 6.47
C LYS A 112 -23.87 17.56 7.66
N THR A 113 -24.89 16.74 7.54
CA THR A 113 -25.34 15.87 8.64
C THR A 113 -25.40 14.42 8.18
N LEU A 114 -24.66 13.57 8.87
CA LEU A 114 -24.67 12.12 8.69
C LEU A 114 -25.24 11.47 9.94
N VAL A 115 -26.30 10.66 9.76
CA VAL A 115 -26.92 9.89 10.84
C VAL A 115 -26.67 8.42 10.59
N LEU A 116 -26.02 7.75 11.54
CA LEU A 116 -25.67 6.34 11.53
C LEU A 116 -26.55 5.60 12.53
N THR A 117 -27.38 4.68 12.04
CA THR A 117 -28.10 3.72 12.88
C THR A 117 -27.28 2.43 12.98
N LEU A 118 -26.93 2.02 14.17
CA LEU A 118 -26.09 0.85 14.44
C LEU A 118 -26.91 -0.44 14.43
N ARG A 119 -26.24 -1.56 14.17
CA ARG A 119 -26.80 -2.91 14.35
C ARG A 119 -27.16 -3.16 15.81
N ASP A 120 -28.03 -4.12 16.07
CA ASP A 120 -28.50 -4.51 17.41
C ASP A 120 -28.10 -5.93 17.83
N ASP A 121 -27.42 -6.64 16.96
CA ASP A 121 -27.02 -8.03 17.12
C ASP A 121 -25.51 -8.22 17.28
N VAL A 122 -24.76 -7.14 17.55
CA VAL A 122 -23.31 -7.20 17.71
C VAL A 122 -22.92 -7.27 19.18
N THR A 123 -22.07 -8.24 19.51
CA THR A 123 -21.43 -8.39 20.83
C THR A 123 -19.91 -8.32 20.69
N PHE A 124 -19.26 -7.72 21.69
CA PHE A 124 -17.81 -7.81 21.84
C PHE A 124 -17.39 -9.19 22.32
N HIS A 125 -16.11 -9.51 22.21
CA HIS A 125 -15.57 -10.82 22.61
C HIS A 125 -15.72 -11.12 24.11
N ASP A 126 -15.92 -10.11 24.94
CA ASP A 126 -16.24 -10.30 26.37
C ASP A 126 -17.73 -10.63 26.64
N GLY A 127 -18.53 -10.72 25.58
CA GLY A 127 -19.97 -10.99 25.63
C GLY A 127 -20.86 -9.76 25.87
N SER A 128 -20.29 -8.57 26.06
CA SER A 128 -21.07 -7.33 26.20
C SER A 128 -21.62 -6.87 24.84
N ALA A 129 -22.81 -6.28 24.84
CA ALA A 129 -23.42 -5.74 23.62
C ALA A 129 -22.73 -4.44 23.19
N MET A 130 -22.49 -4.28 21.89
CA MET A 130 -22.01 -3.01 21.32
C MET A 130 -23.08 -1.92 21.46
N THR A 131 -22.70 -0.76 21.98
CA THR A 131 -23.60 0.38 22.19
C THR A 131 -23.19 1.60 21.38
N ALA A 132 -24.09 2.59 21.27
CA ALA A 132 -23.74 3.88 20.69
C ALA A 132 -22.69 4.64 21.51
N ASP A 133 -22.56 4.34 22.81
CA ASP A 133 -21.52 4.96 23.64
C ASP A 133 -20.12 4.42 23.30
N ASP A 134 -19.99 3.12 22.99
CA ASP A 134 -18.73 2.52 22.54
C ASP A 134 -18.30 3.08 21.17
N VAL A 135 -19.23 3.19 20.24
CA VAL A 135 -18.96 3.77 18.92
C VAL A 135 -18.56 5.23 19.05
N LEU A 136 -19.28 6.03 19.87
CA LEU A 136 -18.96 7.43 20.08
C LEU A 136 -17.62 7.61 20.79
N TYR A 137 -17.28 6.73 21.73
CA TYR A 137 -15.97 6.68 22.37
C TYR A 137 -14.86 6.42 21.35
N SER A 138 -15.00 5.40 20.51
CA SER A 138 -14.02 5.04 19.49
C SER A 138 -13.79 6.20 18.51
N LEU A 139 -14.86 6.77 17.95
CA LEU A 139 -14.74 7.90 17.02
C LEU A 139 -14.09 9.15 17.66
N ARG A 140 -14.33 9.39 18.94
CA ARG A 140 -13.70 10.52 19.66
C ARG A 140 -12.24 10.25 19.94
N ARG A 141 -11.87 9.01 20.28
CA ARG A 141 -10.49 8.60 20.48
C ARG A 141 -9.70 8.76 19.19
N HIS A 142 -10.20 8.25 18.08
CA HIS A 142 -9.58 8.42 16.75
C HIS A 142 -9.39 9.89 16.35
N ALA A 143 -10.28 10.77 16.81
CA ALA A 143 -10.24 12.20 16.50
C ALA A 143 -9.31 13.02 17.39
N GLU A 144 -8.67 12.44 18.41
CA GLU A 144 -7.70 13.14 19.27
C GLU A 144 -6.45 13.54 18.46
N PRO A 145 -5.92 14.76 18.64
CA PRO A 145 -4.86 15.31 17.78
C PRO A 145 -3.58 14.47 17.66
N GLU A 146 -3.26 13.68 18.69
CA GLU A 146 -2.07 12.83 18.73
C GLU A 146 -2.29 11.45 18.07
N MET A 147 -3.52 11.14 17.67
CA MET A 147 -3.87 9.85 17.10
C MET A 147 -3.65 9.82 15.58
N GLU A 148 -3.23 8.68 15.06
CA GLU A 148 -2.93 8.44 13.64
C GLU A 148 -4.08 8.76 12.70
N GLN A 149 -5.35 8.69 13.19
CA GLN A 149 -6.54 8.90 12.39
C GLN A 149 -7.14 10.30 12.52
N SER A 150 -6.52 11.20 13.28
CA SER A 150 -7.08 12.51 13.65
C SER A 150 -7.41 13.41 12.45
N ASP A 151 -6.65 13.34 11.38
CA ASP A 151 -6.84 14.10 10.14
C ASP A 151 -8.16 13.74 9.43
N GLU A 152 -8.62 12.49 9.55
CA GLU A 152 -9.90 12.03 8.97
C GLU A 152 -11.11 12.76 9.61
N PHE A 153 -10.93 13.30 10.79
CA PHE A 153 -11.95 14.05 11.53
C PHE A 153 -11.82 15.58 11.40
N ALA A 154 -10.87 16.10 10.62
CA ALA A 154 -10.61 17.52 10.49
C ALA A 154 -11.84 18.35 10.07
N ASN A 155 -12.74 17.78 9.26
CA ASN A 155 -13.98 18.42 8.81
C ASN A 155 -15.18 18.17 9.75
N VAL A 156 -15.04 17.30 10.76
CA VAL A 156 -16.09 17.04 11.75
C VAL A 156 -16.21 18.24 12.69
N SER A 157 -17.43 18.73 12.87
CA SER A 157 -17.72 19.81 13.84
C SER A 157 -18.27 19.25 15.16
N ARG A 158 -19.00 18.13 15.10
CA ARG A 158 -19.60 17.52 16.28
C ARG A 158 -19.99 16.06 16.02
N MET A 159 -19.81 15.21 17.03
CA MET A 159 -20.32 13.84 17.09
C MET A 159 -21.15 13.66 18.35
N THR A 160 -22.40 13.17 18.22
CA THR A 160 -23.35 13.02 19.32
C THR A 160 -24.15 11.75 19.21
N LYS A 161 -24.41 11.11 20.35
CA LYS A 161 -25.42 10.08 20.48
C LYS A 161 -26.81 10.73 20.41
N THR A 162 -27.62 10.34 19.45
CA THR A 162 -28.97 10.89 19.23
C THR A 162 -30.08 9.87 19.48
N GLY A 163 -29.71 8.62 19.76
CA GLY A 163 -30.58 7.54 20.17
C GLY A 163 -29.80 6.39 20.79
N ASP A 164 -30.47 5.35 21.27
CA ASP A 164 -29.82 4.19 21.91
C ASP A 164 -28.84 3.49 20.96
N ARG A 165 -29.12 3.52 19.65
CA ARG A 165 -28.29 2.95 18.58
C ARG A 165 -28.09 3.95 17.44
N GLU A 166 -28.01 5.23 17.77
CA GLU A 166 -27.90 6.27 16.76
C GLU A 166 -26.84 7.28 17.12
N ILE A 167 -25.98 7.56 16.15
CA ILE A 167 -24.92 8.56 16.18
C ILE A 167 -25.19 9.58 15.07
N THR A 168 -25.16 10.87 15.42
CA THR A 168 -25.18 11.95 14.45
C THR A 168 -23.83 12.62 14.39
N VAL A 169 -23.27 12.70 13.18
CA VAL A 169 -22.05 13.43 12.84
C VAL A 169 -22.43 14.69 12.06
N ALA A 170 -22.02 15.84 12.58
CA ALA A 170 -22.16 17.13 11.90
C ALA A 170 -20.81 17.58 11.34
N PHE A 171 -20.79 18.10 10.12
CA PHE A 171 -19.61 18.56 9.41
C PHE A 171 -19.57 20.08 9.29
N LYS A 172 -18.37 20.65 9.24
CA LYS A 172 -18.12 22.06 8.91
C LYS A 172 -18.57 22.36 7.47
N GLN A 173 -18.32 21.44 6.56
CA GLN A 173 -18.72 21.44 5.14
C GLN A 173 -19.19 20.04 4.75
N PRO A 174 -19.91 19.85 3.61
CA PRO A 174 -20.20 18.51 3.12
C PRO A 174 -18.93 17.67 2.99
N ASP A 175 -19.00 16.40 3.32
CA ASP A 175 -17.86 15.48 3.32
C ASP A 175 -18.20 14.21 2.54
N ALA A 176 -17.55 14.02 1.40
CA ALA A 176 -17.74 12.88 0.53
C ALA A 176 -16.86 11.68 0.91
N LEU A 177 -15.80 11.90 1.68
CA LEU A 177 -14.80 10.87 1.99
C LEU A 177 -14.99 10.25 3.37
N PHE A 178 -15.72 10.87 4.27
CA PHE A 178 -15.83 10.43 5.66
C PHE A 178 -16.30 8.98 5.81
N THR A 179 -17.34 8.54 5.05
CA THR A 179 -17.78 7.13 5.11
C THR A 179 -16.75 6.14 4.54
N LYS A 180 -15.85 6.62 3.67
CA LYS A 180 -14.71 5.84 3.17
C LYS A 180 -13.59 5.76 4.21
N ALA A 181 -13.36 6.83 4.97
CA ALA A 181 -12.47 6.83 6.13
C ALA A 181 -12.98 5.86 7.22
N LEU A 182 -14.30 5.82 7.44
CA LEU A 182 -14.92 4.86 8.38
C LEU A 182 -14.89 3.39 7.91
N ALA A 183 -14.45 3.11 6.69
CA ALA A 183 -14.11 1.76 6.23
C ALA A 183 -12.61 1.42 6.45
N GLY A 184 -11.81 2.41 6.80
CA GLY A 184 -10.43 2.31 7.26
C GLY A 184 -10.33 2.29 8.79
N ASP A 185 -9.17 2.65 9.31
CA ASP A 185 -8.91 2.58 10.76
C ASP A 185 -9.72 3.62 11.56
N ALA A 186 -10.10 4.75 10.95
CA ALA A 186 -10.97 5.75 11.56
C ALA A 186 -12.40 5.25 11.91
N GLY A 187 -12.79 4.12 11.37
CA GLY A 187 -14.11 3.52 11.65
C GLY A 187 -14.07 2.30 12.56
N LEU A 188 -12.92 1.98 13.12
CA LEU A 188 -12.71 0.84 14.02
C LEU A 188 -13.50 1.06 15.31
N VAL A 189 -14.24 0.04 15.76
CA VAL A 189 -15.07 0.12 16.96
C VAL A 189 -14.48 -0.74 18.06
N LEU A 190 -14.25 -0.12 19.22
CA LEU A 190 -13.62 -0.71 20.39
C LEU A 190 -14.58 -0.70 21.58
N ASN A 191 -14.54 -1.73 22.39
CA ASN A 191 -15.19 -1.77 23.69
C ASN A 191 -14.52 -0.77 24.63
N ARG A 192 -15.26 0.27 24.99
CA ARG A 192 -14.77 1.35 25.84
C ARG A 192 -14.20 0.86 27.17
N GLU A 193 -14.93 -0.03 27.85
CA GLU A 193 -14.53 -0.51 29.19
C GLU A 193 -13.20 -1.28 29.13
N GLN A 194 -13.00 -2.10 28.08
CA GLN A 194 -11.77 -2.86 27.90
C GLN A 194 -10.57 -1.93 27.62
N VAL A 195 -10.74 -0.93 26.76
CA VAL A 195 -9.67 0.04 26.45
C VAL A 195 -9.33 0.88 27.67
N GLU A 196 -10.33 1.43 28.39
CA GLU A 196 -10.12 2.21 29.61
C GLU A 196 -9.45 1.39 30.73
N LYS A 197 -9.78 0.10 30.83
CA LYS A 197 -9.16 -0.83 31.79
C LYS A 197 -7.72 -1.15 31.45
N ALA A 198 -7.39 -1.32 30.17
CA ALA A 198 -6.02 -1.59 29.73
C ALA A 198 -5.14 -0.34 29.82
N GLY A 199 -5.73 0.86 29.65
CA GLY A 199 -4.99 2.13 29.69
C GLY A 199 -3.84 2.15 28.69
N ASP A 200 -2.66 2.56 29.12
CA ASP A 200 -1.44 2.67 28.30
C ASP A 200 -0.92 1.30 27.78
N ASP A 201 -1.38 0.20 28.37
CA ASP A 201 -1.01 -1.15 27.95
C ASP A 201 -1.90 -1.68 26.80
N PHE A 202 -2.96 -0.93 26.38
CA PHE A 202 -3.82 -1.36 25.28
C PHE A 202 -3.01 -1.56 23.99
N GLY A 203 -3.26 -2.68 23.31
CA GLY A 203 -2.56 -3.05 22.08
C GLY A 203 -1.16 -3.64 22.27
N THR A 204 -0.75 -3.94 23.52
CA THR A 204 0.56 -4.56 23.81
C THR A 204 0.44 -6.07 24.07
N PRO A 205 1.55 -6.84 23.98
CA PRO A 205 1.54 -8.27 24.29
C PRO A 205 1.03 -8.56 25.70
N GLY A 206 0.14 -9.55 25.81
CA GLY A 206 -0.45 -9.97 27.09
C GLY A 206 -1.77 -9.29 27.44
N GLN A 207 -2.16 -8.27 26.69
CA GLN A 207 -3.51 -7.71 26.74
C GLN A 207 -4.44 -8.48 25.81
N GLY A 208 -5.74 -8.55 26.16
CA GLY A 208 -6.79 -9.02 25.28
C GLY A 208 -7.13 -7.97 24.20
N ASP A 209 -8.06 -8.32 23.34
CA ASP A 209 -8.66 -7.35 22.43
C ASP A 209 -9.92 -6.72 23.03
N ALA A 210 -10.35 -5.61 22.41
CA ALA A 210 -11.56 -4.89 22.77
C ALA A 210 -12.55 -4.88 21.59
N CYS A 211 -12.69 -6.00 20.88
CA CYS A 211 -13.27 -6.06 19.55
C CYS A 211 -14.48 -7.02 19.45
N SER A 212 -15.09 -7.03 18.27
CA SER A 212 -16.34 -7.78 17.96
C SER A 212 -16.24 -8.66 16.71
N GLY A 213 -15.05 -8.83 16.16
CA GLY A 213 -14.85 -9.48 14.87
C GLY A 213 -14.95 -11.00 14.89
N PRO A 214 -14.74 -11.65 13.73
CA PRO A 214 -14.89 -13.11 13.61
C PRO A 214 -13.78 -13.91 14.31
N TYR A 215 -12.73 -13.27 14.79
CA TYR A 215 -11.64 -13.90 15.55
C TYR A 215 -11.31 -13.11 16.80
N GLU A 216 -10.96 -13.83 17.86
CA GLU A 216 -10.46 -13.33 19.13
C GLU A 216 -8.93 -13.40 19.16
N LEU A 217 -8.26 -12.41 19.76
CA LEU A 217 -6.84 -12.44 20.06
C LEU A 217 -6.59 -13.35 21.28
N THR A 218 -6.24 -14.60 21.05
CA THR A 218 -6.04 -15.59 22.14
C THR A 218 -4.60 -15.74 22.58
N GLY A 219 -3.65 -15.08 21.91
CA GLY A 219 -2.27 -15.05 22.37
C GLY A 219 -1.39 -14.14 21.55
N TRP A 220 -0.52 -13.40 22.23
CA TRP A 220 0.60 -12.69 21.63
C TRP A 220 1.85 -12.94 22.46
N LYS A 221 2.78 -13.68 21.88
CA LYS A 221 4.10 -13.95 22.46
C LYS A 221 5.13 -13.18 21.66
N SER A 222 5.59 -12.08 22.23
CA SER A 222 6.57 -11.20 21.56
C SER A 222 7.82 -11.96 21.14
N GLY A 223 8.31 -11.68 19.94
CA GLY A 223 9.43 -12.36 19.30
C GLY A 223 9.10 -13.75 18.72
N ASP A 224 7.84 -14.24 18.84
CA ASP A 224 7.48 -15.60 18.38
C ASP A 224 6.21 -15.62 17.51
N SER A 225 5.04 -15.23 18.06
CA SER A 225 3.78 -15.41 17.34
C SER A 225 2.61 -14.62 17.92
N ILE A 226 1.61 -14.37 17.06
CA ILE A 226 0.26 -13.93 17.44
C ILE A 226 -0.70 -15.04 17.03
N THR A 227 -1.65 -15.38 17.92
CA THR A 227 -2.66 -16.41 17.67
C THR A 227 -4.05 -15.82 17.71
N LEU A 228 -4.81 -16.03 16.64
CA LEU A 228 -6.22 -15.76 16.59
C LEU A 228 -7.01 -17.08 16.62
N THR A 229 -8.09 -17.11 17.39
CA THR A 229 -9.05 -18.22 17.41
C THR A 229 -10.41 -17.69 16.97
N ARG A 230 -11.11 -18.47 16.16
CA ARG A 230 -12.46 -18.13 15.70
C ARG A 230 -13.39 -17.88 16.88
N SER A 231 -14.11 -16.79 16.86
CA SER A 231 -15.19 -16.52 17.81
C SER A 231 -16.44 -17.31 17.41
N ASP A 232 -16.85 -18.27 18.28
CA ASP A 232 -18.03 -19.09 18.01
C ASP A 232 -19.34 -18.31 18.20
N ASP A 233 -19.30 -17.18 18.92
CA ASP A 233 -20.42 -16.27 19.18
C ASP A 233 -20.48 -15.09 18.17
N TYR A 234 -19.65 -15.10 17.12
CA TYR A 234 -19.65 -14.04 16.11
C TYR A 234 -21.02 -13.92 15.44
N TRP A 235 -21.55 -12.71 15.36
CA TRP A 235 -22.87 -12.39 14.83
C TRP A 235 -23.00 -12.61 13.30
N GLY A 236 -21.88 -12.62 12.57
CA GLY A 236 -21.84 -12.81 11.12
C GLY A 236 -21.66 -14.27 10.70
N GLU A 237 -21.23 -14.46 9.46
CA GLU A 237 -20.94 -15.79 8.93
C GLU A 237 -19.71 -16.39 9.63
N GLN A 238 -19.86 -17.63 10.12
CA GLN A 238 -18.80 -18.33 10.84
C GLN A 238 -17.60 -18.65 9.92
N PRO A 239 -16.36 -18.28 10.31
CA PRO A 239 -15.17 -18.61 9.58
C PRO A 239 -14.95 -20.11 9.40
N LEU A 240 -14.45 -20.53 8.24
CA LEU A 240 -14.07 -21.92 7.97
C LEU A 240 -12.76 -22.31 8.66
N THR A 241 -11.85 -21.39 8.85
CA THR A 241 -10.56 -21.60 9.54
C THR A 241 -10.74 -21.34 11.03
N LYS A 242 -10.40 -22.34 11.88
CA LYS A 242 -10.61 -22.20 13.33
C LYS A 242 -9.53 -21.38 14.01
N ARG A 243 -8.31 -21.43 13.51
CA ARG A 243 -7.16 -20.73 14.11
C ARG A 243 -6.21 -20.19 13.05
N VAL A 244 -5.72 -18.96 13.28
CA VAL A 244 -4.66 -18.35 12.47
C VAL A 244 -3.49 -18.04 13.39
N VAL A 245 -2.31 -18.55 13.05
CA VAL A 245 -1.07 -18.27 13.79
C VAL A 245 -0.18 -17.40 12.93
N PHE A 246 0.00 -16.16 13.33
CA PHE A 246 0.92 -15.24 12.68
C PHE A 246 2.33 -15.46 13.21
N ARG A 247 3.27 -15.45 12.28
CA ARG A 247 4.71 -15.38 12.54
C ARG A 247 5.30 -14.36 11.60
N TRP A 248 6.51 -13.94 11.82
CA TRP A 248 7.16 -12.94 10.97
C TRP A 248 8.46 -13.45 10.40
N ALA A 249 8.71 -13.05 9.19
CA ALA A 249 9.93 -13.36 8.45
C ALA A 249 10.05 -12.38 7.27
N ALA A 250 11.16 -11.65 7.21
CA ALA A 250 11.42 -10.71 6.14
C ALA A 250 12.12 -11.35 4.93
N ASP A 251 11.93 -10.78 3.74
CA ASP A 251 12.69 -11.05 2.52
C ASP A 251 12.89 -12.55 2.19
N SER A 252 14.16 -12.98 2.14
CA SER A 252 14.52 -14.35 1.77
C SER A 252 14.04 -15.40 2.78
N ALA A 253 13.89 -15.05 4.06
CA ALA A 253 13.36 -15.95 5.06
C ALA A 253 11.87 -16.22 4.82
N MET A 254 11.09 -15.21 4.46
CA MET A 254 9.68 -15.36 4.05
C MET A 254 9.56 -16.23 2.79
N VAL A 255 10.38 -15.95 1.75
CA VAL A 255 10.42 -16.76 0.52
C VAL A 255 10.74 -18.22 0.82
N ASN A 256 11.70 -18.48 1.70
CA ASN A 256 12.07 -19.85 2.10
C ASN A 256 10.95 -20.54 2.88
N ALA A 257 10.33 -19.87 3.86
CA ALA A 257 9.25 -20.46 4.66
C ALA A 257 8.04 -20.85 3.79
N LEU A 258 7.62 -19.99 2.87
CA LEU A 258 6.56 -20.29 1.90
C LEU A 258 6.96 -21.45 0.95
N SER A 259 8.19 -21.42 0.40
CA SER A 259 8.66 -22.44 -0.55
C SER A 259 8.78 -23.84 0.07
N THR A 260 9.03 -23.95 1.36
CA THR A 260 9.18 -25.21 2.09
C THR A 260 7.89 -25.71 2.73
N GLY A 261 6.80 -24.92 2.68
CA GLY A 261 5.54 -25.24 3.37
C GLY A 261 5.59 -25.03 4.88
N ALA A 262 6.59 -24.31 5.40
CA ALA A 262 6.64 -23.93 6.81
C ALA A 262 5.59 -22.84 7.14
N ALA A 263 5.08 -22.17 6.13
CA ALA A 263 3.95 -21.25 6.21
C ALA A 263 2.95 -21.52 5.09
N ASP A 264 1.67 -21.27 5.37
CA ASP A 264 0.55 -21.56 4.49
C ASP A 264 0.17 -20.38 3.60
N GLY A 265 0.56 -19.15 3.97
CA GLY A 265 0.28 -17.97 3.17
C GLY A 265 0.89 -16.69 3.73
N ALA A 266 0.87 -15.66 2.89
CA ALA A 266 1.27 -14.29 3.20
C ALA A 266 0.67 -13.30 2.22
N TYR A 267 0.42 -12.08 2.67
CA TYR A 267 0.42 -10.92 1.80
C TYR A 267 1.84 -10.37 1.76
N LEU A 268 2.36 -10.16 0.55
CA LEU A 268 3.75 -9.73 0.38
C LEU A 268 3.80 -8.21 0.23
N ASP A 269 4.59 -7.55 1.06
CA ASP A 269 4.82 -6.11 0.97
C ASP A 269 5.77 -5.77 -0.19
N THR A 270 6.65 -6.72 -0.57
CA THR A 270 7.58 -6.54 -1.69
C THR A 270 7.24 -7.40 -2.90
N VAL A 271 7.04 -6.76 -4.04
CA VAL A 271 6.78 -7.44 -5.33
C VAL A 271 7.97 -8.32 -5.76
N SER A 272 9.19 -7.98 -5.34
CA SER A 272 10.39 -8.77 -5.62
C SER A 272 10.35 -10.17 -5.00
N SER A 273 9.81 -10.31 -3.80
CA SER A 273 9.60 -11.60 -3.12
C SER A 273 8.62 -12.48 -3.90
N ALA A 274 7.57 -11.89 -4.48
CA ALA A 274 6.64 -12.59 -5.36
C ALA A 274 7.34 -13.17 -6.61
N ALA A 275 8.27 -12.42 -7.20
CA ALA A 275 9.03 -12.89 -8.36
C ALA A 275 9.88 -14.13 -8.02
N ALA A 276 10.45 -14.20 -6.83
CA ALA A 276 11.25 -15.33 -6.34
C ALA A 276 10.39 -16.59 -6.10
N LEU A 277 9.10 -16.43 -5.78
CA LEU A 277 8.17 -17.54 -5.55
C LEU A 277 7.49 -18.05 -6.83
N ARG A 278 7.69 -17.36 -7.96
CA ARG A 278 7.00 -17.70 -9.21
C ARG A 278 7.31 -19.12 -9.68
N GLY A 279 6.24 -19.88 -9.99
CA GLY A 279 6.33 -21.25 -10.51
C GLY A 279 6.81 -22.28 -9.48
N LYS A 280 6.86 -21.92 -8.21
CA LYS A 280 7.10 -22.90 -7.14
C LYS A 280 5.87 -23.81 -7.02
N SER A 281 6.13 -25.13 -6.98
CA SER A 281 5.07 -26.13 -6.74
C SER A 281 4.50 -25.97 -5.33
N GLY A 282 3.21 -26.26 -5.18
CA GLY A 282 2.52 -26.17 -3.88
C GLY A 282 2.12 -24.74 -3.47
N LEU A 283 2.33 -23.74 -4.34
CA LEU A 283 1.96 -22.34 -4.08
C LEU A 283 1.15 -21.76 -5.23
N ASP A 284 0.11 -21.02 -4.87
CA ASP A 284 -0.65 -20.14 -5.75
C ASP A 284 -0.34 -18.68 -5.47
N GLN A 285 -0.17 -17.90 -6.52
CA GLN A 285 0.02 -16.45 -6.43
C GLN A 285 -1.18 -15.74 -7.04
N HIS A 286 -1.71 -14.77 -6.29
CA HIS A 286 -2.82 -13.94 -6.72
C HIS A 286 -2.42 -12.46 -6.66
N TYR A 287 -2.85 -11.71 -7.67
CA TYR A 287 -2.55 -10.29 -7.81
C TYR A 287 -3.85 -9.52 -7.85
N GLY A 288 -4.00 -8.56 -6.98
CA GLY A 288 -5.24 -7.79 -6.85
C GLY A 288 -5.03 -6.28 -6.89
N PRO A 289 -6.12 -5.52 -7.05
CA PRO A 289 -6.05 -4.06 -7.07
C PRO A 289 -5.56 -3.52 -5.72
N SER A 290 -4.65 -2.53 -5.82
CA SER A 290 -4.15 -1.73 -4.71
C SER A 290 -4.31 -0.25 -5.06
N THR A 291 -4.37 0.61 -4.06
CA THR A 291 -4.32 2.05 -4.23
C THR A 291 -2.89 2.54 -4.53
N ALA A 292 -1.90 1.69 -4.30
CA ALA A 292 -0.48 2.04 -4.40
C ALA A 292 -0.01 2.20 -5.86
N ALA A 293 0.85 3.19 -6.06
CA ALA A 293 1.57 3.42 -7.31
C ALA A 293 3.02 3.82 -7.05
N LEU A 294 3.89 3.43 -7.99
CA LEU A 294 5.25 3.94 -8.08
C LEU A 294 5.22 5.25 -8.86
N ALA A 295 5.87 6.28 -8.32
CA ALA A 295 5.93 7.58 -8.94
C ALA A 295 7.28 8.27 -8.66
N LEU A 296 7.57 9.29 -9.45
CA LEU A 296 8.64 10.23 -9.16
C LEU A 296 8.00 11.50 -8.60
N ILE A 297 8.43 11.92 -7.41
CA ILE A 297 7.93 13.12 -6.76
C ILE A 297 8.99 14.21 -6.86
N PRO A 298 8.79 15.26 -7.67
CA PRO A 298 9.67 16.42 -7.70
C PRO A 298 9.64 17.18 -6.37
N THR A 299 10.79 17.66 -5.92
CA THR A 299 10.95 18.33 -4.62
C THR A 299 11.07 19.84 -4.76
N GLU A 300 11.14 20.51 -3.62
CA GLU A 300 11.31 21.97 -3.51
C GLU A 300 12.68 22.47 -3.97
N ARG A 301 13.68 21.56 -4.17
CA ARG A 301 15.05 21.95 -4.58
C ARG A 301 15.09 22.62 -5.95
N GLY A 302 14.13 22.32 -6.84
CA GLY A 302 13.90 23.12 -8.04
C GLY A 302 14.55 22.61 -9.32
N GLY A 303 15.34 21.54 -9.34
CA GLY A 303 15.89 20.96 -10.57
C GLY A 303 14.81 20.45 -11.54
N LEU A 304 13.61 20.17 -11.03
CA LEU A 304 12.42 19.82 -11.80
C LEU A 304 11.27 20.85 -11.62
N ALA A 305 11.56 22.10 -11.29
CA ALA A 305 10.54 23.14 -11.12
C ALA A 305 9.80 23.45 -12.43
N ASP A 306 10.51 23.44 -13.56
CA ASP A 306 9.90 23.69 -14.87
C ASP A 306 9.02 22.51 -15.31
N PRO A 307 7.71 22.72 -15.56
CA PRO A 307 6.81 21.64 -15.99
C PRO A 307 7.22 21.00 -17.32
N ASP A 308 7.88 21.73 -18.23
CA ASP A 308 8.30 21.17 -19.50
C ASP A 308 9.47 20.18 -19.31
N VAL A 309 10.34 20.41 -18.32
CA VAL A 309 11.39 19.44 -17.94
C VAL A 309 10.78 18.17 -17.32
N ARG A 310 9.74 18.31 -16.48
CA ARG A 310 9.03 17.15 -15.92
C ARG A 310 8.31 16.33 -16.97
N LYS A 311 7.62 17.01 -17.92
CA LYS A 311 6.96 16.35 -19.08
C LYS A 311 7.98 15.63 -19.96
N ALA A 312 9.12 16.25 -20.21
CA ALA A 312 10.19 15.65 -20.98
C ALA A 312 10.73 14.37 -20.33
N LEU A 313 10.95 14.39 -19.00
CA LEU A 313 11.33 13.20 -18.25
C LEU A 313 10.27 12.11 -18.33
N SER A 314 8.98 12.48 -18.19
CA SER A 314 7.87 11.53 -18.27
C SER A 314 7.78 10.85 -19.64
N LEU A 315 7.95 11.60 -20.74
CA LEU A 315 7.96 11.07 -22.10
C LEU A 315 9.14 10.13 -22.36
N ALA A 316 10.32 10.43 -21.78
CA ALA A 316 11.54 9.66 -22.02
C ALA A 316 11.69 8.42 -21.11
N LEU A 317 10.82 8.23 -20.12
CA LEU A 317 10.96 7.17 -19.12
C LEU A 317 10.49 5.82 -19.64
N ASP A 318 11.35 4.82 -19.71
CA ASP A 318 11.02 3.43 -20.09
C ASP A 318 10.37 2.67 -18.93
N ARG A 319 9.07 2.81 -18.77
CA ARG A 319 8.27 2.17 -17.72
C ARG A 319 8.18 0.65 -17.90
N GLU A 320 8.15 0.18 -19.14
CA GLU A 320 8.15 -1.25 -19.46
C GLU A 320 9.48 -1.90 -19.08
N GLY A 321 10.60 -1.22 -19.35
CA GLY A 321 11.93 -1.64 -18.91
C GLY A 321 12.05 -1.70 -17.39
N ILE A 322 11.51 -0.70 -16.68
CA ILE A 322 11.43 -0.68 -15.21
C ILE A 322 10.60 -1.87 -14.70
N ALA A 323 9.41 -2.07 -15.23
CA ALA A 323 8.52 -3.17 -14.80
C ALA A 323 9.20 -4.53 -14.96
N LYS A 324 9.89 -4.76 -16.08
CA LYS A 324 10.61 -6.01 -16.35
C LYS A 324 11.83 -6.21 -15.48
N SER A 325 12.69 -5.19 -15.39
CA SER A 325 14.01 -5.32 -14.75
C SER A 325 13.96 -5.18 -13.23
N GLY A 326 13.10 -4.29 -12.71
CA GLY A 326 12.98 -4.01 -11.28
C GLY A 326 11.99 -4.90 -10.56
N TYR A 327 10.94 -5.34 -11.27
CA TYR A 327 9.77 -6.00 -10.65
C TYR A 327 9.40 -7.32 -11.32
N GLY A 328 10.26 -7.87 -12.19
CA GLY A 328 10.02 -9.16 -12.86
C GLY A 328 8.73 -9.22 -13.69
N GLY A 329 8.20 -8.07 -14.13
CA GLY A 329 6.94 -7.97 -14.87
C GLY A 329 5.70 -8.06 -13.98
N LEU A 330 5.81 -7.81 -12.68
CA LEU A 330 4.70 -7.89 -11.72
C LEU A 330 4.06 -6.53 -11.40
N VAL A 331 4.55 -5.45 -11.98
CA VAL A 331 3.92 -4.12 -11.94
C VAL A 331 3.52 -3.72 -13.37
N GLU A 332 2.46 -2.96 -13.49
CA GLU A 332 1.95 -2.49 -14.79
C GLU A 332 2.36 -1.03 -15.01
N PRO A 333 2.98 -0.68 -16.18
CA PRO A 333 3.18 0.72 -16.55
C PRO A 333 1.90 1.53 -16.40
N TRP A 334 1.98 2.69 -15.73
CA TRP A 334 0.79 3.40 -15.32
C TRP A 334 0.88 4.91 -15.59
N ALA A 335 -0.25 5.54 -15.87
CA ALA A 335 -0.30 6.96 -16.25
C ALA A 335 -0.92 7.88 -15.18
N THR A 336 -1.34 7.33 -14.03
CA THR A 336 -1.84 8.09 -12.88
C THR A 336 -1.00 7.85 -11.65
N ALA A 337 -1.00 8.79 -10.71
CA ALA A 337 -0.22 8.69 -9.47
C ALA A 337 -0.85 7.78 -8.40
N VAL A 338 -2.01 7.20 -8.67
CA VAL A 338 -2.67 6.21 -7.81
C VAL A 338 -3.01 4.95 -8.59
N GLY A 339 -2.95 3.80 -7.93
CA GLY A 339 -3.32 2.51 -8.51
C GLY A 339 -4.84 2.37 -8.70
N SER A 340 -5.25 1.39 -9.50
CA SER A 340 -6.66 1.13 -9.83
C SER A 340 -7.54 0.78 -8.63
N GLY A 341 -6.97 0.36 -7.51
CA GLY A 341 -7.69 0.14 -6.25
C GLY A 341 -8.28 1.42 -5.64
N ALA A 342 -7.75 2.60 -6.01
CA ALA A 342 -8.34 3.87 -5.62
C ALA A 342 -9.72 4.12 -6.24
N TRP A 343 -10.09 3.39 -7.30
CA TRP A 343 -11.38 3.52 -7.96
C TRP A 343 -12.45 2.68 -7.28
N GLY A 344 -12.83 3.04 -6.05
CA GLY A 344 -13.86 2.34 -5.27
C GLY A 344 -15.28 2.52 -5.85
N TYR A 345 -15.47 3.44 -6.79
CA TYR A 345 -16.73 3.77 -7.44
C TYR A 345 -16.45 4.20 -8.89
N GLU A 346 -17.46 4.24 -9.75
CA GLU A 346 -17.37 4.67 -11.18
C GLU A 346 -16.11 4.15 -11.92
N LYS A 347 -15.67 2.93 -11.63
CA LYS A 347 -14.43 2.30 -12.11
C LYS A 347 -14.25 2.40 -13.62
N ALA A 348 -15.32 2.18 -14.38
CA ALA A 348 -15.28 2.23 -15.83
C ALA A 348 -14.93 3.63 -16.35
N ALA A 349 -15.43 4.68 -15.71
CA ALA A 349 -15.13 6.07 -16.06
C ALA A 349 -13.67 6.42 -15.78
N PHE A 350 -13.16 6.06 -14.58
CA PHE A 350 -11.74 6.26 -14.24
C PHE A 350 -10.81 5.48 -15.18
N GLN A 351 -11.14 4.23 -15.48
CA GLN A 351 -10.36 3.41 -16.40
C GLN A 351 -10.33 3.98 -17.82
N ALA A 352 -11.45 4.49 -18.30
CA ALA A 352 -11.53 5.14 -19.61
C ALA A 352 -10.72 6.44 -19.64
N ALA A 353 -10.80 7.25 -18.60
CA ALA A 353 -10.04 8.49 -18.47
C ALA A 353 -8.53 8.24 -18.39
N GLN A 354 -8.10 7.26 -17.61
CA GLN A 354 -6.68 6.89 -17.47
C GLN A 354 -6.07 6.47 -18.83
N LYS A 355 -6.81 5.73 -19.66
CA LYS A 355 -6.37 5.32 -21.01
C LYS A 355 -6.26 6.49 -21.99
N GLN A 356 -6.88 7.62 -21.71
CA GLN A 356 -6.82 8.82 -22.55
C GLN A 356 -5.67 9.76 -22.17
N LEU A 357 -5.00 9.51 -21.03
CA LEU A 357 -3.85 10.30 -20.61
C LEU A 357 -2.67 10.06 -21.56
N THR A 358 -2.08 11.16 -22.02
CA THR A 358 -0.87 11.18 -22.83
C THR A 358 0.32 11.66 -22.00
N GLY A 359 1.53 11.52 -22.53
CA GLY A 359 2.74 12.00 -21.85
C GLY A 359 3.37 11.03 -20.86
N ALA A 360 2.81 9.80 -20.73
CA ALA A 360 3.38 8.72 -19.93
C ALA A 360 3.40 7.39 -20.71
N PRO A 361 4.16 7.28 -21.82
CA PRO A 361 4.22 6.07 -22.62
C PRO A 361 4.77 4.90 -21.79
N ALA A 362 4.25 3.70 -22.03
CA ALA A 362 4.79 2.50 -21.40
C ALA A 362 6.26 2.25 -21.82
N LYS A 363 6.52 2.49 -23.12
CA LYS A 363 7.86 2.46 -23.70
C LYS A 363 8.01 3.62 -24.66
N PRO A 364 8.98 4.53 -24.43
CA PRO A 364 9.21 5.67 -25.33
C PRO A 364 9.61 5.20 -26.73
N ASP A 365 9.07 5.83 -27.74
CA ASP A 365 9.51 5.69 -29.12
C ASP A 365 10.39 6.87 -29.59
N ALA A 366 10.69 6.93 -30.88
CA ALA A 366 11.54 7.99 -31.43
C ALA A 366 10.83 9.36 -31.43
N GLU A 367 9.50 9.39 -31.57
CA GLU A 367 8.69 10.60 -31.55
C GLU A 367 8.58 11.16 -30.14
N ASP A 368 8.34 10.30 -29.15
CA ASP A 368 8.35 10.66 -27.71
C ASP A 368 9.68 11.29 -27.30
N LEU A 369 10.80 10.68 -27.72
CA LEU A 369 12.14 11.17 -27.41
C LEU A 369 12.49 12.49 -28.12
N ALA A 370 12.00 12.69 -29.33
CA ALA A 370 12.15 13.96 -30.04
C ALA A 370 11.33 15.06 -29.36
N ALA A 371 10.08 14.79 -29.01
CA ALA A 371 9.22 15.71 -28.26
C ALA A 371 9.82 16.07 -26.90
N ALA A 372 10.38 15.09 -26.17
CA ALA A 372 11.04 15.31 -24.90
C ALA A 372 12.25 16.24 -25.03
N LYS A 373 13.09 16.07 -26.06
CA LYS A 373 14.22 16.96 -26.33
C LYS A 373 13.79 18.38 -26.67
N ASP A 374 12.72 18.51 -27.45
CA ASP A 374 12.18 19.83 -27.80
C ASP A 374 11.60 20.54 -26.56
N LEU A 375 10.95 19.84 -25.65
CA LEU A 375 10.50 20.38 -24.37
C LEU A 375 11.70 20.91 -23.54
N VAL A 376 12.77 20.13 -23.40
CA VAL A 376 13.97 20.58 -22.66
C VAL A 376 14.59 21.80 -23.31
N LYS A 377 14.71 21.83 -24.64
CA LYS A 377 15.25 22.96 -25.41
C LYS A 377 14.45 24.25 -25.23
N ASN A 378 13.14 24.14 -25.11
CA ASN A 378 12.21 25.26 -25.01
C ASN A 378 11.84 25.59 -23.55
N ALA A 379 12.31 24.81 -22.57
CA ALA A 379 12.05 25.04 -21.16
C ALA A 379 12.58 26.41 -20.72
N LYS A 380 11.81 27.10 -19.88
CA LYS A 380 12.17 28.43 -19.36
C LYS A 380 13.31 28.38 -18.35
N ALA A 381 13.40 27.28 -17.64
CA ALA A 381 14.34 27.05 -16.55
C ALA A 381 14.91 25.62 -16.58
N ALA A 382 15.52 25.23 -17.72
CA ALA A 382 16.24 23.97 -17.78
C ALA A 382 17.44 23.99 -16.81
N PRO A 383 17.67 22.94 -15.98
CA PRO A 383 18.73 22.96 -14.99
C PRO A 383 20.13 22.84 -15.65
N ASP A 384 21.04 23.71 -15.24
CA ASP A 384 22.46 23.65 -15.64
C ASP A 384 23.28 22.68 -14.78
N THR A 385 22.80 22.38 -13.58
CA THR A 385 23.40 21.46 -12.62
C THR A 385 22.80 20.06 -12.77
N PRO A 386 23.52 18.99 -12.34
CA PRO A 386 22.94 17.65 -12.33
C PRO A 386 21.69 17.55 -11.47
N ILE A 387 20.63 16.96 -12.01
CA ILE A 387 19.41 16.60 -11.29
C ILE A 387 19.75 15.47 -10.30
N VAL A 388 19.47 15.66 -9.02
CA VAL A 388 19.73 14.69 -7.96
C VAL A 388 18.50 13.81 -7.75
N ILE A 389 18.66 12.51 -7.99
CA ILE A 389 17.62 11.48 -7.85
C ILE A 389 17.79 10.81 -6.49
N GLY A 390 16.84 11.02 -5.57
CA GLY A 390 16.83 10.39 -4.25
C GLY A 390 16.22 9.00 -4.30
N THR A 391 16.89 8.03 -3.68
CA THR A 391 16.42 6.64 -3.57
C THR A 391 17.09 5.95 -2.38
N ASP A 392 16.60 4.77 -2.01
CA ASP A 392 17.28 3.85 -1.09
C ASP A 392 18.02 2.73 -1.85
N SER A 393 18.51 1.73 -1.11
CA SER A 393 19.20 0.56 -1.68
C SER A 393 18.27 -0.56 -2.16
N THR A 394 16.96 -0.40 -2.05
CA THR A 394 15.97 -1.39 -2.52
C THR A 394 16.13 -1.61 -4.03
N GLN A 395 16.22 -2.86 -4.45
CA GLN A 395 16.51 -3.22 -5.84
C GLN A 395 15.54 -2.56 -6.84
N GLY A 396 14.25 -2.60 -6.57
CA GLY A 396 13.22 -2.00 -7.46
C GLY A 396 13.41 -0.49 -7.61
N ARG A 397 13.62 0.24 -6.50
CA ARG A 397 13.84 1.69 -6.51
C ARG A 397 15.17 2.07 -7.18
N LEU A 398 16.24 1.27 -7.01
CA LEU A 398 17.50 1.48 -7.73
C LEU A 398 17.34 1.32 -9.24
N VAL A 399 16.54 0.37 -9.71
CA VAL A 399 16.22 0.21 -11.13
C VAL A 399 15.50 1.45 -11.65
N ILE A 400 14.51 1.97 -10.92
CA ILE A 400 13.81 3.21 -11.29
C ILE A 400 14.81 4.38 -11.34
N ALA A 401 15.62 4.58 -10.31
CA ALA A 401 16.59 5.67 -10.27
C ALA A 401 17.59 5.62 -11.45
N ASN A 402 18.07 4.44 -11.82
CA ASN A 402 18.92 4.25 -12.99
C ASN A 402 18.20 4.53 -14.31
N ALA A 403 16.92 4.12 -14.44
CA ALA A 403 16.11 4.42 -15.62
C ALA A 403 15.84 5.93 -15.75
N VAL A 404 15.56 6.63 -14.64
CA VAL A 404 15.41 8.09 -14.59
C VAL A 404 16.69 8.78 -15.02
N ARG A 405 17.86 8.36 -14.50
CA ARG A 405 19.15 8.89 -14.90
C ARG A 405 19.40 8.69 -16.41
N ALA A 406 19.09 7.52 -16.94
CA ALA A 406 19.23 7.20 -18.35
C ALA A 406 18.31 8.08 -19.21
N ALA A 407 17.04 8.24 -18.83
CA ALA A 407 16.07 9.09 -19.51
C ALA A 407 16.52 10.56 -19.54
N LEU A 408 16.95 11.12 -18.39
CA LEU A 408 17.48 12.48 -18.31
C LEU A 408 18.69 12.67 -19.21
N THR A 409 19.64 11.72 -19.21
CA THR A 409 20.83 11.77 -20.08
C THR A 409 20.45 11.73 -21.56
N GLN A 410 19.45 10.90 -21.94
CA GLN A 410 18.98 10.76 -23.31
C GLN A 410 18.32 12.03 -23.88
N ILE A 411 17.72 12.84 -23.01
CA ILE A 411 17.12 14.13 -23.39
C ILE A 411 18.08 15.31 -23.18
N GLY A 412 19.37 15.06 -22.87
CA GLY A 412 20.43 16.08 -22.81
C GLY A 412 20.65 16.73 -21.45
N LEU A 413 20.03 16.19 -20.38
CA LEU A 413 20.21 16.68 -19.01
C LEU A 413 21.25 15.83 -18.24
N LYS A 414 21.91 16.43 -17.26
CA LYS A 414 22.81 15.72 -16.35
C LYS A 414 22.02 15.21 -15.15
N ALA A 415 22.36 14.02 -14.65
CA ALA A 415 21.73 13.47 -13.45
C ALA A 415 22.71 12.66 -12.61
N GLN A 416 22.47 12.64 -11.29
CA GLN A 416 23.19 11.82 -10.32
C GLN A 416 22.21 11.16 -9.36
N ILE A 417 22.57 9.97 -8.86
CA ILE A 417 21.76 9.24 -7.89
C ILE A 417 22.36 9.46 -6.50
N LYS A 418 21.51 9.81 -5.55
CA LYS A 418 21.80 9.84 -4.12
C LYS A 418 21.03 8.73 -3.44
N THR A 419 21.77 7.75 -2.89
CA THR A 419 21.20 6.63 -2.14
C THR A 419 21.34 6.88 -0.64
N VAL A 420 20.27 6.63 0.11
CA VAL A 420 20.26 6.65 1.57
C VAL A 420 19.95 5.25 2.12
N PRO A 421 20.23 4.98 3.40
CA PRO A 421 19.79 3.73 4.04
C PRO A 421 18.26 3.60 4.02
N SER A 422 17.75 2.38 3.81
CA SER A 422 16.29 2.14 3.76
C SER A 422 15.59 2.53 5.07
N ALA A 423 16.27 2.39 6.22
CA ALA A 423 15.74 2.77 7.53
C ALA A 423 15.45 4.28 7.66
N THR A 424 16.15 5.15 6.92
CA THR A 424 15.96 6.61 6.96
C THR A 424 15.19 7.14 5.76
N TYR A 425 14.80 6.25 4.84
CA TYR A 425 14.13 6.66 3.59
C TYR A 425 12.75 7.30 3.85
N GLY A 426 12.04 6.84 4.88
CA GLY A 426 10.75 7.39 5.29
C GLY A 426 10.79 8.87 5.68
N GLU A 427 11.93 9.37 6.17
CA GLU A 427 12.13 10.77 6.56
C GLU A 427 11.88 11.74 5.40
N PHE A 428 12.14 11.30 4.15
CA PHE A 428 11.91 12.13 2.97
C PHE A 428 10.46 12.59 2.77
N TYR A 429 9.49 11.82 3.26
CA TYR A 429 8.07 12.16 3.11
C TYR A 429 7.63 13.27 4.08
N GLY A 430 8.12 13.25 5.32
CA GLY A 430 7.73 14.18 6.37
C GLY A 430 8.68 15.37 6.56
N ASP A 431 9.98 15.16 6.29
CA ASP A 431 11.01 16.16 6.60
C ASP A 431 11.57 16.83 5.33
N LYS A 432 11.31 18.13 5.21
CA LYS A 432 11.83 18.96 4.12
C LYS A 432 13.36 19.06 4.13
N GLU A 433 13.98 19.09 5.29
CA GLU A 433 15.44 19.18 5.42
C GLU A 433 16.10 17.88 4.97
N ALA A 434 15.50 16.72 5.24
CA ALA A 434 16.00 15.43 4.76
C ALA A 434 16.07 15.36 3.23
N ARG A 435 15.14 15.99 2.50
CA ARG A 435 15.10 16.03 1.03
C ARG A 435 15.68 17.30 0.39
N ALA A 436 16.27 18.21 1.17
CA ALA A 436 16.72 19.52 0.70
C ALA A 436 17.76 19.48 -0.46
N ASP A 437 18.50 18.41 -0.59
CA ASP A 437 19.50 18.20 -1.64
C ASP A 437 19.09 17.21 -2.73
N ILE A 438 17.79 16.85 -2.80
CA ILE A 438 17.18 15.95 -3.78
C ILE A 438 16.24 16.74 -4.68
N ASP A 439 16.30 16.55 -6.01
CA ASP A 439 15.39 17.19 -6.97
C ASP A 439 14.17 16.34 -7.28
N VAL A 440 14.33 15.02 -7.19
CA VAL A 440 13.24 14.06 -7.42
C VAL A 440 13.41 12.83 -6.55
N LEU A 441 12.35 12.46 -5.87
CA LEU A 441 12.29 11.25 -5.06
C LEU A 441 11.70 10.10 -5.88
N VAL A 442 12.34 8.93 -5.88
CA VAL A 442 11.73 7.67 -6.35
C VAL A 442 10.82 7.18 -5.24
N ALA A 443 9.52 7.22 -5.43
CA ALA A 443 8.54 6.96 -4.37
C ALA A 443 7.56 5.85 -4.74
N ASP A 444 7.06 5.20 -3.71
CA ASP A 444 5.79 4.50 -3.70
C ASP A 444 4.82 5.26 -2.80
N TRP A 445 3.59 5.39 -3.25
CA TRP A 445 2.55 6.10 -2.50
C TRP A 445 1.26 5.28 -2.52
N TYR A 446 0.58 5.25 -1.41
CA TYR A 446 -0.75 4.65 -1.29
C TYR A 446 -1.71 5.62 -0.59
N ILE A 447 -3.00 5.38 -0.73
CA ILE A 447 -4.04 6.07 0.03
C ILE A 447 -4.91 5.04 0.75
N SER A 448 -5.33 5.37 1.96
CA SER A 448 -6.20 4.53 2.81
C SER A 448 -7.62 4.43 2.26
N LYS A 449 -8.11 5.50 1.65
CA LYS A 449 -9.46 5.60 1.09
C LYS A 449 -9.50 5.16 -0.37
N SER A 450 -10.49 4.34 -0.74
CA SER A 450 -10.71 3.93 -2.14
C SER A 450 -11.45 5.02 -2.94
N ASP A 451 -10.88 6.23 -2.93
CA ASP A 451 -11.35 7.40 -3.67
C ASP A 451 -10.14 8.27 -4.09
N PRO A 452 -9.92 8.49 -5.40
CA PRO A 452 -8.77 9.26 -5.86
C PRO A 452 -8.76 10.73 -5.40
N ALA A 453 -9.90 11.30 -4.98
CA ALA A 453 -9.94 12.64 -4.42
C ALA A 453 -9.03 12.78 -3.19
N GLY A 454 -8.93 11.71 -2.36
CA GLY A 454 -8.03 11.67 -1.21
C GLY A 454 -6.53 11.56 -1.55
N PHE A 455 -6.19 11.47 -2.83
CA PHE A 455 -4.81 11.62 -3.31
C PHE A 455 -4.58 13.00 -3.92
N TYR A 456 -5.51 13.46 -4.77
CA TYR A 456 -5.30 14.70 -5.53
C TYR A 456 -5.33 15.96 -4.68
N ASP A 457 -5.77 15.89 -3.42
CA ASP A 457 -5.61 16.97 -2.44
C ASP A 457 -4.13 17.29 -2.14
N ASN A 458 -3.20 16.35 -2.36
CA ASN A 458 -1.76 16.63 -2.29
C ASN A 458 -1.29 17.65 -3.35
N GLY A 459 -2.02 17.85 -4.44
CA GLY A 459 -1.70 18.81 -5.50
C GLY A 459 -2.33 20.19 -5.32
N VAL A 460 -3.19 20.40 -4.34
CA VAL A 460 -3.79 21.71 -4.08
C VAL A 460 -2.72 22.75 -3.71
N THR A 461 -2.90 23.98 -4.13
CA THR A 461 -1.88 25.04 -4.11
C THR A 461 -1.16 25.18 -2.78
N ASP A 462 -1.85 25.12 -1.64
CA ASP A 462 -1.25 25.28 -0.30
C ASP A 462 -1.05 23.95 0.45
N SER A 463 -1.15 22.80 -0.23
CA SER A 463 -0.93 21.50 0.39
C SER A 463 0.53 21.32 0.81
N SER A 464 0.77 20.81 2.02
CA SER A 464 2.10 20.47 2.54
C SER A 464 2.83 19.41 1.68
N ASN A 465 2.08 18.61 0.93
CA ASN A 465 2.61 17.57 0.02
C ASN A 465 2.82 18.07 -1.41
N ASN A 466 2.50 19.31 -1.70
CA ASN A 466 2.74 19.96 -3.00
C ASN A 466 4.16 20.53 -3.07
N TRP A 467 5.16 19.65 -3.02
CA TRP A 467 6.58 20.04 -2.90
C TRP A 467 7.10 20.81 -4.11
N VAL A 468 6.54 20.57 -5.30
CA VAL A 468 6.97 21.28 -6.52
C VAL A 468 6.34 22.67 -6.67
N GLY A 469 5.46 23.07 -5.76
CA GLY A 469 4.78 24.35 -5.80
C GLY A 469 3.81 24.50 -6.98
N PHE A 470 3.14 23.42 -7.38
CA PHE A 470 2.10 23.47 -8.40
C PHE A 470 0.96 24.37 -7.94
N SER A 471 0.49 25.25 -8.81
CA SER A 471 -0.61 26.17 -8.51
C SER A 471 -1.55 26.27 -9.70
N SER A 472 -2.80 25.90 -9.50
CA SER A 472 -3.84 25.92 -10.53
C SER A 472 -5.22 26.10 -9.90
N ALA A 473 -5.78 27.29 -10.01
CA ALA A 473 -7.14 27.58 -9.50
C ALA A 473 -8.20 26.64 -10.11
N ALA A 474 -8.01 26.19 -11.35
CA ALA A 474 -8.91 25.22 -11.99
C ALA A 474 -8.82 23.84 -11.36
N PHE A 475 -7.63 23.39 -10.98
CA PHE A 475 -7.41 22.14 -10.27
C PHE A 475 -7.96 22.23 -8.84
N ASP A 476 -7.57 23.27 -8.09
CA ASP A 476 -7.98 23.49 -6.70
C ASP A 476 -9.50 23.48 -6.56
N SER A 477 -10.20 24.27 -7.42
CA SER A 477 -11.66 24.31 -7.42
C SER A 477 -12.31 22.96 -7.67
N LYS A 478 -11.75 22.12 -8.56
CA LYS A 478 -12.31 20.79 -8.83
C LYS A 478 -12.12 19.82 -7.67
N ILE A 479 -10.97 19.84 -7.01
CA ILE A 479 -10.73 18.98 -5.84
C ILE A 479 -11.58 19.44 -4.66
N GLU A 480 -11.65 20.73 -4.38
CA GLU A 480 -12.52 21.25 -3.32
C GLU A 480 -13.99 20.90 -3.56
N GLU A 481 -14.48 21.00 -4.79
CA GLU A 481 -15.85 20.62 -5.14
C GLU A 481 -16.04 19.09 -5.02
N ALA A 482 -15.07 18.29 -5.46
CA ALA A 482 -15.12 16.83 -5.37
C ALA A 482 -15.22 16.35 -3.92
N LEU A 483 -14.42 16.92 -3.01
CA LEU A 483 -14.43 16.59 -1.58
C LEU A 483 -15.78 16.87 -0.91
N ARG A 484 -16.57 17.80 -1.45
CA ARG A 484 -17.91 18.17 -0.97
C ARG A 484 -19.05 17.49 -1.70
N THR A 485 -18.78 16.75 -2.80
CA THR A 485 -19.79 16.15 -3.68
C THR A 485 -20.07 14.72 -3.28
N ILE A 486 -21.23 14.48 -2.65
CA ILE A 486 -21.66 13.15 -2.17
C ILE A 486 -22.03 12.23 -3.34
N ASP A 487 -22.59 12.78 -4.43
CA ASP A 487 -22.96 12.00 -5.62
C ASP A 487 -21.72 11.44 -6.32
N ASP A 488 -21.61 10.12 -6.38
CA ASP A 488 -20.44 9.40 -6.91
C ASP A 488 -20.14 9.76 -8.38
N SER A 489 -21.16 9.84 -9.24
CA SER A 489 -20.92 10.11 -10.66
C SER A 489 -20.46 11.54 -10.92
N LYS A 490 -21.01 12.52 -10.20
CA LYS A 490 -20.56 13.93 -10.27
C LYS A 490 -19.15 14.07 -9.68
N ARG A 491 -18.87 13.40 -8.54
CA ARG A 491 -17.55 13.43 -7.94
C ARG A 491 -16.51 12.81 -8.87
N ALA A 492 -16.81 11.67 -9.51
CA ALA A 492 -15.92 11.06 -10.48
C ALA A 492 -15.56 12.00 -11.63
N ALA A 493 -16.54 12.73 -12.19
CA ALA A 493 -16.28 13.68 -13.25
C ALA A 493 -15.31 14.80 -12.83
N LEU A 494 -15.50 15.35 -11.62
CA LEU A 494 -14.61 16.38 -11.04
C LEU A 494 -13.19 15.86 -10.82
N VAL A 495 -13.07 14.66 -10.25
CA VAL A 495 -11.78 14.03 -9.97
C VAL A 495 -11.05 13.65 -11.27
N ILE A 496 -11.76 13.16 -12.29
CA ILE A 496 -11.18 12.86 -13.61
C ILE A 496 -10.64 14.13 -14.28
N ASP A 497 -11.35 15.24 -14.19
CA ASP A 497 -10.88 16.52 -14.69
C ASP A 497 -9.62 17.00 -13.94
N ALA A 498 -9.61 16.87 -12.60
CA ALA A 498 -8.44 17.21 -11.77
C ALA A 498 -7.25 16.28 -12.10
N GLN A 499 -7.48 14.98 -12.20
CA GLN A 499 -6.48 13.99 -12.63
C GLN A 499 -5.81 14.39 -13.95
N ARG A 500 -6.60 14.82 -14.92
CA ARG A 500 -6.07 15.25 -16.21
C ARG A 500 -5.16 16.49 -16.05
N LEU A 501 -5.59 17.51 -15.31
CA LEU A 501 -4.78 18.72 -15.05
C LEU A 501 -3.47 18.39 -14.33
N PHE A 502 -3.53 17.52 -13.32
CA PHE A 502 -2.36 17.06 -12.56
C PHE A 502 -1.36 16.31 -13.46
N SER A 503 -1.85 15.40 -14.29
CA SER A 503 -1.03 14.58 -15.19
C SER A 503 -0.44 15.43 -16.32
N GLU A 504 -1.22 16.30 -16.97
CA GLU A 504 -0.75 17.23 -18.02
C GLU A 504 0.31 18.22 -17.52
N SER A 505 0.29 18.54 -16.23
CA SER A 505 1.30 19.40 -15.59
C SER A 505 2.51 18.60 -15.06
N ALA A 506 2.47 17.29 -15.19
CA ALA A 506 3.47 16.37 -14.62
C ALA A 506 3.84 16.73 -13.18
N VAL A 507 2.82 16.99 -12.33
CA VAL A 507 3.04 17.36 -10.92
C VAL A 507 3.80 16.26 -10.22
N TRP A 508 3.33 15.01 -10.36
CA TRP A 508 4.12 13.80 -10.14
C TRP A 508 4.29 13.07 -11.47
N ILE A 509 5.33 12.26 -11.61
CA ILE A 509 5.58 11.47 -12.81
C ILE A 509 5.26 10.01 -12.48
N PRO A 510 4.12 9.47 -12.94
CA PRO A 510 3.74 8.08 -12.70
C PRO A 510 4.72 7.11 -13.35
N VAL A 511 4.98 6.00 -12.69
CA VAL A 511 5.86 4.92 -13.19
C VAL A 511 5.05 3.65 -13.43
N ALA A 512 4.43 3.11 -12.39
CA ALA A 512 3.66 1.86 -12.46
C ALA A 512 2.61 1.78 -11.35
N GLN A 513 1.50 1.07 -11.57
CA GLN A 513 0.65 0.63 -10.46
C GLN A 513 1.23 -0.63 -9.82
N MET A 514 1.12 -0.70 -8.49
CA MET A 514 1.53 -1.85 -7.71
C MET A 514 0.33 -2.73 -7.41
N PRO A 515 0.43 -4.05 -7.61
CA PRO A 515 -0.62 -4.96 -7.15
C PRO A 515 -0.47 -5.24 -5.65
N THR A 516 -1.56 -5.59 -5.00
CA THR A 516 -1.50 -6.44 -3.80
C THR A 516 -1.08 -7.83 -4.24
N VAL A 517 -0.17 -8.47 -3.52
CA VAL A 517 0.28 -9.82 -3.80
C VAL A 517 -0.09 -10.75 -2.66
N LEU A 518 -0.89 -11.75 -2.95
CA LEU A 518 -1.28 -12.83 -2.04
C LEU A 518 -0.63 -14.12 -2.50
N VAL A 519 0.09 -14.78 -1.60
CA VAL A 519 0.63 -16.14 -1.80
C VAL A 519 -0.09 -17.09 -0.86
N LEU A 520 -0.57 -18.19 -1.37
CA LEU A 520 -1.24 -19.26 -0.62
C LEU A 520 -0.62 -20.62 -0.96
N ASN A 521 -0.62 -21.50 0.02
CA ASN A 521 -0.55 -22.96 -0.22
C ASN A 521 -1.65 -23.32 -1.22
N ASP A 522 -1.33 -24.17 -2.21
CA ASP A 522 -2.24 -24.50 -3.32
C ASP A 522 -3.49 -25.29 -2.91
N GLU A 523 -3.59 -25.73 -1.66
CA GLU A 523 -4.80 -26.34 -1.09
C GLU A 523 -5.77 -25.30 -0.49
N LEU A 524 -5.31 -24.05 -0.25
CA LEU A 524 -6.07 -22.97 0.38
C LEU A 524 -6.62 -21.97 -0.63
N THR A 525 -7.71 -21.29 -0.25
CA THR A 525 -8.36 -20.23 -1.03
C THR A 525 -9.26 -19.36 -0.13
N GLY A 526 -9.92 -18.34 -0.69
CA GLY A 526 -10.95 -17.54 -0.01
C GLY A 526 -10.58 -16.09 0.27
N PRO A 527 -9.36 -15.76 0.72
CA PRO A 527 -8.98 -14.38 1.02
C PRO A 527 -9.09 -13.45 -0.18
N PRO A 528 -9.37 -12.14 0.02
CA PRO A 528 -9.28 -11.17 -1.06
C PRO A 528 -7.84 -11.10 -1.58
N ALA A 529 -7.67 -10.96 -2.89
CA ALA A 529 -6.36 -10.69 -3.46
C ALA A 529 -6.04 -9.18 -3.51
N SER A 530 -7.02 -8.32 -3.21
CA SER A 530 -6.88 -6.87 -3.19
C SER A 530 -6.41 -6.34 -1.83
N MET A 531 -6.02 -5.07 -1.79
CA MET A 531 -5.64 -4.33 -0.58
C MET A 531 -6.73 -4.32 0.51
N ALA A 532 -7.96 -4.72 0.19
CA ALA A 532 -9.05 -4.82 1.16
C ALA A 532 -8.71 -5.72 2.37
N TYR A 533 -7.72 -6.60 2.29
CA TYR A 533 -7.28 -7.43 3.40
C TYR A 533 -6.82 -6.62 4.63
N LEU A 534 -6.33 -5.40 4.43
CA LEU A 534 -5.93 -4.52 5.54
C LEU A 534 -7.12 -3.99 6.36
N TYR A 535 -8.34 -4.01 5.78
CA TYR A 535 -9.51 -3.34 6.35
C TYR A 535 -10.77 -4.21 6.39
N SER A 536 -10.65 -5.50 6.05
CA SER A 536 -11.76 -6.46 6.09
C SER A 536 -11.29 -7.81 6.64
N PRO A 537 -12.18 -8.59 7.28
CA PRO A 537 -11.82 -9.87 7.91
C PRO A 537 -11.47 -10.93 6.86
N TRP A 538 -10.28 -10.87 6.33
CA TRP A 538 -9.82 -11.73 5.24
C TRP A 538 -9.72 -13.21 5.65
N ALA A 539 -9.31 -13.49 6.88
CA ALA A 539 -9.19 -14.87 7.38
C ALA A 539 -10.54 -15.55 7.55
N ALA A 540 -11.62 -14.78 7.74
CA ALA A 540 -12.98 -15.34 7.80
C ALA A 540 -13.41 -16.03 6.49
N ARG A 541 -12.77 -15.66 5.38
CA ARG A 541 -13.02 -16.27 4.06
C ARG A 541 -12.04 -17.39 3.72
N LEU A 542 -10.95 -17.53 4.50
CA LEU A 542 -9.89 -18.51 4.29
C LEU A 542 -10.39 -19.93 4.62
N GLY A 543 -10.10 -20.88 3.74
CA GLY A 543 -10.40 -22.29 3.94
C GLY A 543 -9.83 -23.16 2.83
N ALA A 544 -10.15 -24.44 2.86
CA ALA A 544 -9.69 -25.39 1.86
C ALA A 544 -10.44 -25.23 0.52
N LYS A 545 -9.75 -25.48 -0.60
CA LYS A 545 -10.34 -25.49 -1.96
C LYS A 545 -11.35 -26.64 -2.15
N LYS A 546 -11.14 -27.74 -1.43
CA LYS A 546 -12.01 -28.92 -1.46
C LYS A 546 -12.69 -29.07 -0.11
N GLY A 547 -13.96 -29.49 -0.11
CA GLY A 547 -14.69 -29.83 1.09
C GLY A 547 -14.40 -31.24 1.55
#